data_27bd0f5c58722a57eed7cbb0e336c7f4
#
_entry.id   27bd0f5c58722a57eed7cbb0e336c7f4
#
_cell.length_a   1.000
_cell.length_b   1.000
_cell.length_c   1.000
_cell.angle_alpha   90.00
_cell.angle_beta   90.00
_cell.angle_gamma   90.00
#
_symmetry.space_group_name_H-M   'P 1'
#
loop_
_entity.id
_entity.type
_entity.pdbx_description
1 polymer ?
#
loop_
_entity_poly.entity_id
_entity_poly.type
_entity_poly.pdbx_seq_one_letter_code
_entity_poly.pdbx_strand_id
1 'polypeptide(L)'
;MRVAFVHGRFPAGGAERITIDIARYLKGVGGYEIYVYATRIYENLLSDDIRNALTVRKIPSQAFSNRRTKEIERLIVQDGINVLVQVTKSIPDIDGIRRRTGCKAVVACHGEPLWQRHAIVHRRQKGFLRRIAWQLYNKRRFADGSLALQKAKERTMADYLNCDAYTVLCDSYRLELAESLGIHPGTSHIYAIENPERAVADICFDKENMILFCGRFENWSKRIDRLLRIWAKVQYELPDWKLVLVGNGPAEKMLRQMAQDLKLERISFEGHQTDVAKYYRKASVVALTSQTEGWPLTLSEAQAHGCIGVAFGCTSGVKEILSPDGECGFIVPPYDEDAYAETLLKVAALDEEQERMIRTKAVDKRLQYVPEVIAEKWRFLFETLLKK
;
A
#
# COMPACT_ATOMS: atom_id res chain seq x y z
N MET A 1 1.68 -4.19 -27.55
CA MET A 1 0.53 -3.69 -26.75
C MET A 1 0.91 -2.41 -26.04
N ARG A 2 0.02 -1.40 -26.04
CA ARG A 2 0.28 -0.10 -25.40
C ARG A 2 -0.64 0.10 -24.21
N VAL A 3 -0.04 0.32 -23.03
CA VAL A 3 -0.75 0.42 -21.75
C VAL A 3 -0.43 1.76 -21.11
N ALA A 4 -1.45 2.52 -20.66
CA ALA A 4 -1.25 3.78 -19.97
C ALA A 4 -1.76 3.70 -18.52
N PHE A 5 -0.89 4.03 -17.55
CA PHE A 5 -1.22 4.15 -16.13
C PHE A 5 -1.48 5.61 -15.76
N VAL A 6 -2.59 5.89 -15.08
CA VAL A 6 -2.97 7.25 -14.69
C VAL A 6 -2.69 7.51 -13.22
N HIS A 7 -1.78 8.45 -12.96
CA HIS A 7 -1.35 8.85 -11.64
C HIS A 7 -1.68 10.29 -11.29
N GLY A 8 -1.81 10.58 -9.99
CA GLY A 8 -1.94 11.96 -9.50
C GLY A 8 -0.60 12.69 -9.51
N ARG A 9 0.48 11.99 -9.21
CA ARG A 9 1.87 12.46 -9.19
C ARG A 9 2.77 11.30 -9.63
N PHE A 10 3.95 11.61 -10.18
CA PHE A 10 4.89 10.58 -10.64
C PHE A 10 6.33 11.16 -10.65
N PRO A 11 7.37 10.40 -10.28
CA PRO A 11 7.39 8.99 -9.83
C PRO A 11 7.45 8.82 -8.29
N ALA A 12 6.84 9.68 -7.49
CA ALA A 12 6.97 9.71 -6.05
C ALA A 12 5.82 9.00 -5.31
N GLY A 13 6.08 7.83 -4.72
CA GLY A 13 5.14 7.08 -3.88
C GLY A 13 5.16 5.57 -4.15
N GLY A 14 4.44 4.79 -3.32
CA GLY A 14 4.41 3.34 -3.41
C GLY A 14 3.74 2.82 -4.68
N ALA A 15 2.56 3.32 -5.04
CA ALA A 15 1.86 2.92 -6.25
C ALA A 15 2.62 3.29 -7.54
N GLU A 16 3.35 4.39 -7.52
CA GLU A 16 4.20 4.83 -8.62
C GLU A 16 5.41 3.90 -8.80
N ARG A 17 6.03 3.44 -7.69
CA ARG A 17 7.09 2.42 -7.71
C ARG A 17 6.60 1.11 -8.32
N ILE A 18 5.41 0.66 -7.94
CA ILE A 18 4.78 -0.55 -8.48
C ILE A 18 4.62 -0.45 -10.01
N THR A 19 4.12 0.68 -10.50
CA THR A 19 3.98 0.93 -11.95
C THR A 19 5.34 0.86 -12.66
N ILE A 20 6.41 1.40 -12.06
CA ILE A 20 7.76 1.35 -12.63
C ILE A 20 8.27 -0.09 -12.71
N ASP A 21 8.08 -0.89 -11.66
CA ASP A 21 8.54 -2.28 -11.63
C ASP A 21 7.80 -3.14 -12.65
N ILE A 22 6.48 -2.98 -12.79
CA ILE A 22 5.68 -3.61 -13.83
C ILE A 22 6.15 -3.18 -15.23
N ALA A 23 6.40 -1.89 -15.44
CA ALA A 23 6.83 -1.37 -16.73
C ALA A 23 8.18 -1.94 -17.17
N ARG A 24 9.16 -2.00 -16.25
CA ARG A 24 10.47 -2.60 -16.52
C ARG A 24 10.37 -4.04 -16.99
N TYR A 25 9.57 -4.82 -16.28
CA TYR A 25 9.37 -6.22 -16.61
C TYR A 25 8.68 -6.40 -17.98
N LEU A 26 7.52 -5.75 -18.18
CA LEU A 26 6.76 -5.88 -19.41
C LEU A 26 7.56 -5.42 -20.65
N LYS A 27 8.40 -4.40 -20.50
CA LYS A 27 9.32 -3.99 -21.55
C LYS A 27 10.38 -5.05 -21.82
N GLY A 28 10.93 -5.68 -20.79
CA GLY A 28 11.93 -6.75 -20.91
C GLY A 28 11.41 -7.99 -21.63
N VAL A 29 10.15 -8.37 -21.39
CA VAL A 29 9.47 -9.47 -22.09
C VAL A 29 9.25 -9.15 -23.57
N GLY A 30 9.18 -7.87 -23.93
CA GLY A 30 8.94 -7.39 -25.28
C GLY A 30 7.46 -7.30 -25.68
N GLY A 31 7.20 -6.53 -26.72
CA GLY A 31 5.84 -6.34 -27.24
C GLY A 31 4.96 -5.37 -26.43
N TYR A 32 5.51 -4.73 -25.39
CA TYR A 32 4.80 -3.74 -24.55
C TYR A 32 5.46 -2.36 -24.61
N GLU A 33 4.63 -1.34 -24.76
CA GLU A 33 5.00 0.06 -24.59
C GLU A 33 4.17 0.63 -23.44
N ILE A 34 4.84 1.14 -22.41
CA ILE A 34 4.18 1.61 -21.21
C ILE A 34 4.20 3.13 -21.14
N TYR A 35 3.06 3.72 -20.84
CA TYR A 35 2.84 5.14 -20.69
C TYR A 35 2.38 5.46 -19.28
N VAL A 36 2.77 6.62 -18.77
CA VAL A 36 2.25 7.18 -17.52
C VAL A 36 1.67 8.55 -17.79
N TYR A 37 0.39 8.72 -17.51
CA TYR A 37 -0.31 10.01 -17.57
C TYR A 37 -0.42 10.59 -16.16
N ALA A 38 0.33 11.66 -15.86
CA ALA A 38 0.40 12.20 -14.50
C ALA A 38 0.03 13.69 -14.44
N THR A 39 -0.70 14.08 -13.39
CA THR A 39 -1.06 15.48 -13.14
C THR A 39 0.16 16.30 -12.70
N ARG A 40 1.03 15.72 -11.90
CA ARG A 40 2.28 16.33 -11.41
C ARG A 40 3.45 15.38 -11.67
N ILE A 41 4.45 15.91 -12.36
CA ILE A 41 5.66 15.17 -12.68
C ILE A 41 6.82 15.77 -11.89
N TYR A 42 7.62 14.92 -11.23
CA TYR A 42 8.86 15.31 -10.55
C TYR A 42 10.03 14.93 -11.44
N GLU A 43 10.42 15.86 -12.33
CA GLU A 43 11.45 15.63 -13.35
C GLU A 43 12.80 15.22 -12.76
N ASN A 44 13.16 15.80 -11.59
CA ASN A 44 14.39 15.49 -10.88
C ASN A 44 14.45 14.05 -10.31
N LEU A 45 13.33 13.32 -10.30
CA LEU A 45 13.25 11.94 -9.85
C LEU A 45 13.11 10.94 -11.01
N LEU A 46 13.01 11.41 -12.24
CA LEU A 46 12.96 10.58 -13.45
C LEU A 46 14.36 10.22 -13.90
N SER A 47 14.90 9.11 -13.37
CA SER A 47 16.17 8.55 -13.82
C SER A 47 16.10 8.05 -15.28
N ASP A 48 17.26 7.90 -15.93
CA ASP A 48 17.32 7.35 -17.29
C ASP A 48 16.72 5.94 -17.38
N ASP A 49 16.88 5.14 -16.35
CA ASP A 49 16.28 3.82 -16.27
C ASP A 49 14.74 3.87 -16.28
N ILE A 50 14.12 4.82 -15.56
CA ILE A 50 12.67 5.05 -15.62
C ILE A 50 12.25 5.53 -17.00
N ARG A 51 12.99 6.50 -17.59
CA ARG A 51 12.72 7.02 -18.95
C ARG A 51 12.86 5.94 -20.03
N ASN A 52 13.77 5.00 -19.82
CA ASN A 52 13.93 3.84 -20.68
C ASN A 52 12.79 2.82 -20.55
N ALA A 53 12.20 2.68 -19.37
CA ALA A 53 11.13 1.71 -19.11
C ALA A 53 9.75 2.19 -19.60
N LEU A 54 9.47 3.51 -19.55
CA LEU A 54 8.14 4.05 -19.85
C LEU A 54 8.18 5.51 -20.35
N THR A 55 7.10 5.92 -21.01
CA THR A 55 6.90 7.29 -21.49
C THR A 55 5.97 8.06 -20.56
N VAL A 56 6.39 9.24 -20.07
CA VAL A 56 5.59 10.09 -19.17
C VAL A 56 4.92 11.23 -19.93
N ARG A 57 3.62 11.43 -19.71
CA ARG A 57 2.82 12.53 -20.26
C ARG A 57 2.14 13.33 -19.15
N LYS A 58 2.14 14.65 -19.26
CA LYS A 58 1.44 15.52 -18.32
C LYS A 58 -0.03 15.69 -18.69
N ILE A 59 -0.91 15.56 -17.70
CA ILE A 59 -2.35 15.79 -17.85
C ILE A 59 -2.84 16.87 -16.89
N PRO A 60 -3.97 17.57 -17.20
CA PRO A 60 -4.56 18.58 -16.32
C PRO A 60 -4.96 18.04 -14.94
N SER A 61 -5.05 18.93 -13.94
CA SER A 61 -5.49 18.56 -12.59
C SER A 61 -6.99 18.19 -12.56
N GLN A 62 -7.41 17.48 -11.50
CA GLN A 62 -8.83 17.13 -11.30
C GLN A 62 -9.78 18.32 -11.18
N ALA A 63 -9.26 19.49 -10.79
CA ALA A 63 -10.07 20.73 -10.75
C ALA A 63 -10.66 21.11 -12.12
N PHE A 64 -10.09 20.58 -13.20
CA PHE A 64 -10.52 20.80 -14.58
C PHE A 64 -10.99 19.47 -15.21
N SER A 65 -12.02 18.83 -14.64
CA SER A 65 -12.46 17.48 -15.02
C SER A 65 -12.70 17.31 -16.53
N ASN A 66 -13.46 18.19 -17.17
CA ASN A 66 -13.75 18.13 -18.61
C ASN A 66 -12.49 18.28 -19.47
N ARG A 67 -11.59 19.23 -19.11
CA ARG A 67 -10.31 19.42 -19.80
C ARG A 67 -9.40 18.20 -19.63
N ARG A 68 -9.43 17.61 -18.44
CA ARG A 68 -8.66 16.40 -18.16
C ARG A 68 -9.15 15.20 -18.98
N THR A 69 -10.45 14.97 -19.05
CA THR A 69 -11.07 13.92 -19.87
C THR A 69 -10.67 14.05 -21.34
N LYS A 70 -10.86 15.25 -21.93
CA LYS A 70 -10.47 15.53 -23.32
C LYS A 70 -8.98 15.30 -23.57
N GLU A 71 -8.12 15.68 -22.64
CA GLU A 71 -6.68 15.47 -22.78
C GLU A 71 -6.28 13.99 -22.69
N ILE A 72 -6.89 13.23 -21.78
CA ILE A 72 -6.68 11.78 -21.70
C ILE A 72 -7.14 11.11 -23.01
N GLU A 73 -8.30 11.46 -23.54
CA GLU A 73 -8.79 10.94 -24.83
C GLU A 73 -7.82 11.25 -25.98
N ARG A 74 -7.37 12.50 -26.08
CA ARG A 74 -6.41 12.92 -27.09
C ARG A 74 -5.11 12.10 -27.01
N LEU A 75 -4.60 11.89 -25.80
CA LEU A 75 -3.38 11.10 -25.58
C LEU A 75 -3.60 9.61 -25.89
N ILE A 76 -4.75 9.03 -25.53
CA ILE A 76 -5.08 7.64 -25.89
C ILE A 76 -5.02 7.42 -27.39
N VAL A 77 -5.62 8.34 -28.16
CA VAL A 77 -5.60 8.25 -29.62
C VAL A 77 -4.19 8.50 -30.18
N GLN A 78 -3.51 9.54 -29.69
CA GLN A 78 -2.15 9.89 -30.13
C GLN A 78 -1.14 8.77 -29.86
N ASP A 79 -1.17 8.20 -28.65
CA ASP A 79 -0.22 7.18 -28.22
C ASP A 79 -0.70 5.75 -28.60
N GLY A 80 -1.92 5.60 -29.18
CA GLY A 80 -2.49 4.31 -29.60
C GLY A 80 -2.71 3.33 -28.45
N ILE A 81 -3.23 3.82 -27.31
CA ILE A 81 -3.38 3.05 -26.07
C ILE A 81 -4.45 1.97 -26.21
N ASN A 82 -4.10 0.73 -25.93
CA ASN A 82 -5.02 -0.41 -25.91
C ASN A 82 -5.71 -0.56 -24.53
N VAL A 83 -4.98 -0.32 -23.43
CA VAL A 83 -5.48 -0.48 -22.07
C VAL A 83 -5.13 0.75 -21.24
N LEU A 84 -6.14 1.36 -20.59
CA LEU A 84 -6.01 2.47 -19.67
C LEU A 84 -6.18 1.96 -18.23
N VAL A 85 -5.19 2.15 -17.38
CA VAL A 85 -5.21 1.73 -15.96
C VAL A 85 -5.34 2.94 -15.04
N GLN A 86 -6.45 3.06 -14.35
CA GLN A 86 -6.66 4.04 -13.28
C GLN A 86 -6.02 3.53 -11.99
N VAL A 87 -5.00 4.22 -11.47
CA VAL A 87 -4.26 3.79 -10.27
C VAL A 87 -4.64 4.62 -9.03
N THR A 88 -4.18 5.86 -8.96
CA THR A 88 -4.30 6.67 -7.72
C THR A 88 -5.36 7.77 -7.78
N LYS A 89 -5.85 8.08 -8.95
CA LYS A 89 -6.81 9.16 -9.17
C LYS A 89 -7.93 8.71 -10.08
N SER A 90 -9.15 8.92 -9.63
CA SER A 90 -10.33 8.69 -10.47
C SER A 90 -10.23 9.47 -11.79
N ILE A 91 -10.52 8.77 -12.87
CA ILE A 91 -10.63 9.34 -14.21
C ILE A 91 -12.10 9.74 -14.38
N PRO A 92 -12.40 11.03 -14.57
CA PRO A 92 -13.77 11.44 -14.88
C PRO A 92 -14.23 10.79 -16.18
N ASP A 93 -15.47 10.30 -16.21
CA ASP A 93 -16.08 9.72 -17.41
C ASP A 93 -15.24 8.60 -18.07
N ILE A 94 -14.69 7.69 -17.25
CA ILE A 94 -13.85 6.58 -17.75
C ILE A 94 -14.61 5.69 -18.75
N ASP A 95 -15.91 5.47 -18.53
CA ASP A 95 -16.77 4.72 -19.43
C ASP A 95 -16.98 5.44 -20.77
N GLY A 96 -17.21 6.77 -20.75
CA GLY A 96 -17.29 7.57 -21.96
C GLY A 96 -15.96 7.56 -22.75
N ILE A 97 -14.81 7.69 -22.07
CA ILE A 97 -13.48 7.56 -22.69
C ILE A 97 -13.37 6.20 -23.40
N ARG A 98 -13.68 5.11 -22.66
CA ARG A 98 -13.63 3.74 -23.19
C ARG A 98 -14.46 3.58 -24.46
N ARG A 99 -15.70 4.05 -24.45
CA ARG A 99 -16.61 3.95 -25.61
C ARG A 99 -16.14 4.78 -26.81
N ARG A 100 -15.60 5.98 -26.59
CA ARG A 100 -15.16 6.86 -27.68
C ARG A 100 -13.82 6.49 -28.28
N THR A 101 -12.93 5.90 -27.46
CA THR A 101 -11.56 5.54 -27.91
C THR A 101 -11.38 4.05 -28.26
N GLY A 102 -12.30 3.19 -27.82
CA GLY A 102 -12.18 1.75 -27.96
C GLY A 102 -11.15 1.08 -27.03
N CYS A 103 -10.46 1.86 -26.16
CA CYS A 103 -9.51 1.29 -25.22
C CYS A 103 -10.23 0.52 -24.10
N LYS A 104 -9.61 -0.51 -23.57
CA LYS A 104 -10.07 -1.20 -22.36
C LYS A 104 -9.70 -0.39 -21.12
N ALA A 105 -10.55 -0.42 -20.09
CA ALA A 105 -10.33 0.31 -18.84
C ALA A 105 -10.17 -0.64 -17.65
N VAL A 106 -9.12 -0.44 -16.87
CA VAL A 106 -8.84 -1.16 -15.62
C VAL A 106 -8.82 -0.16 -14.46
N VAL A 107 -9.50 -0.50 -13.36
CA VAL A 107 -9.38 0.24 -12.09
C VAL A 107 -8.53 -0.57 -11.13
N ALA A 108 -7.36 -0.05 -10.78
CA ALA A 108 -6.42 -0.70 -9.86
C ALA A 108 -6.52 -0.11 -8.45
N CYS A 109 -7.05 -0.89 -7.51
CA CYS A 109 -7.18 -0.50 -6.11
C CYS A 109 -5.94 -0.97 -5.31
N HIS A 110 -5.06 -0.04 -4.92
CA HIS A 110 -3.89 -0.31 -4.07
C HIS A 110 -4.15 -0.09 -2.57
N GLY A 111 -5.40 0.03 -2.18
CA GLY A 111 -5.84 0.12 -0.78
C GLY A 111 -6.65 -1.11 -0.37
N GLU A 112 -7.08 -1.14 0.89
CA GLU A 112 -8.13 -2.09 1.31
C GLU A 112 -9.45 -1.81 0.55
N PRO A 113 -10.34 -2.80 0.40
CA PRO A 113 -11.67 -2.57 -0.16
C PRO A 113 -12.40 -1.43 0.56
N LEU A 114 -13.03 -0.54 -0.21
CA LEU A 114 -13.78 0.61 0.33
C LEU A 114 -12.93 1.58 1.19
N TRP A 115 -11.60 1.63 0.99
CA TRP A 115 -10.67 2.54 1.71
C TRP A 115 -11.14 4.01 1.69
N GLN A 116 -11.95 4.39 0.71
CA GLN A 116 -12.52 5.74 0.58
C GLN A 116 -13.32 6.15 1.82
N ARG A 117 -13.88 5.19 2.59
CA ARG A 117 -14.59 5.45 3.86
C ARG A 117 -13.69 6.20 4.84
N HIS A 118 -12.42 5.79 4.98
CA HIS A 118 -11.45 6.45 5.85
C HIS A 118 -11.09 7.85 5.34
N ALA A 119 -10.92 7.99 4.02
CA ALA A 119 -10.64 9.29 3.42
C ALA A 119 -11.81 10.28 3.61
N ILE A 120 -13.05 9.81 3.64
CA ILE A 120 -14.23 10.63 3.93
C ILE A 120 -14.23 11.09 5.39
N VAL A 121 -14.01 10.17 6.33
CA VAL A 121 -14.02 10.45 7.78
C VAL A 121 -12.83 11.33 8.21
N HIS A 122 -11.62 11.02 7.73
CA HIS A 122 -10.38 11.68 8.15
C HIS A 122 -9.94 12.83 7.23
N ARG A 123 -10.82 13.31 6.35
CA ARG A 123 -10.50 14.39 5.42
C ARG A 123 -10.10 15.67 6.16
N ARG A 124 -8.81 16.04 6.08
CA ARG A 124 -8.33 17.33 6.57
C ARG A 124 -8.99 18.46 5.80
N GLN A 125 -9.83 19.23 6.48
CA GLN A 125 -10.43 20.45 5.91
C GLN A 125 -9.37 21.54 5.89
N LYS A 126 -9.07 22.10 4.72
CA LYS A 126 -8.23 23.29 4.57
C LYS A 126 -9.08 24.54 4.79
N GLY A 127 -8.65 25.40 5.72
CA GLY A 127 -9.32 26.66 6.07
C GLY A 127 -10.19 26.58 7.34
N PHE A 128 -10.17 27.68 8.12
CA PHE A 128 -10.81 27.77 9.42
C PHE A 128 -12.33 27.56 9.36
N LEU A 129 -13.03 28.27 8.48
CA LEU A 129 -14.49 28.17 8.33
C LEU A 129 -14.93 26.75 7.89
N ARG A 130 -14.18 26.11 7.00
CA ARG A 130 -14.47 24.73 6.56
C ARG A 130 -14.26 23.72 7.69
N ARG A 131 -13.30 23.94 8.61
CA ARG A 131 -13.10 23.11 9.79
C ARG A 131 -14.28 23.22 10.75
N ILE A 132 -14.79 24.43 11.00
CA ILE A 132 -15.96 24.66 11.85
C ILE A 132 -17.19 24.00 11.22
N ALA A 133 -17.47 24.25 9.95
CA ALA A 133 -18.58 23.62 9.25
C ALA A 133 -18.50 22.08 9.25
N TRP A 134 -17.30 21.52 9.06
CA TRP A 134 -17.08 20.07 9.19
C TRP A 134 -17.38 19.56 10.60
N GLN A 135 -16.89 20.23 11.64
CA GLN A 135 -17.14 19.84 13.03
C GLN A 135 -18.63 19.91 13.40
N LEU A 136 -19.32 20.95 12.95
CA LEU A 136 -20.72 21.17 13.31
C LEU A 136 -21.69 20.24 12.54
N TYR A 137 -21.49 20.08 11.24
CA TYR A 137 -22.46 19.40 10.36
C TYR A 137 -22.06 17.98 9.97
N ASN A 138 -20.75 17.71 9.80
CA ASN A 138 -20.30 16.45 9.25
C ASN A 138 -19.77 15.47 10.32
N LYS A 139 -19.22 15.96 11.43
CA LYS A 139 -18.71 15.10 12.49
C LYS A 139 -19.79 14.17 13.07
N ARG A 140 -20.97 14.72 13.35
CA ARG A 140 -22.13 13.94 13.82
C ARG A 140 -22.68 13.01 12.72
N ARG A 141 -22.75 13.48 11.48
CA ARG A 141 -23.28 12.74 10.33
C ARG A 141 -22.41 11.54 9.92
N PHE A 142 -21.11 11.57 10.21
CA PHE A 142 -20.19 10.47 9.92
C PHE A 142 -19.68 9.76 11.18
N ALA A 143 -20.31 10.03 12.35
CA ALA A 143 -19.82 9.53 13.63
C ALA A 143 -19.81 8.00 13.71
N ASP A 144 -20.83 7.34 13.17
CA ASP A 144 -20.95 5.88 13.14
C ASP A 144 -20.28 5.22 11.92
N GLY A 145 -19.77 6.02 10.98
CA GLY A 145 -19.12 5.54 9.77
C GLY A 145 -20.05 4.98 8.69
N SER A 146 -21.36 4.77 8.98
CA SER A 146 -22.33 4.15 8.05
C SER A 146 -22.47 4.92 6.74
N LEU A 147 -22.65 6.23 6.81
CA LEU A 147 -22.75 7.09 5.64
C LEU A 147 -21.46 7.17 4.83
N ALA A 148 -20.29 7.09 5.51
CA ALA A 148 -19.00 7.04 4.82
C ALA A 148 -18.82 5.72 4.08
N LEU A 149 -19.25 4.63 4.67
CA LEU A 149 -19.25 3.30 4.06
C LEU A 149 -20.20 3.25 2.86
N GLN A 150 -21.43 3.76 3.00
CA GLN A 150 -22.39 3.83 1.90
C GLN A 150 -21.82 4.62 0.71
N LYS A 151 -21.26 5.81 0.94
CA LYS A 151 -20.63 6.61 -0.12
C LYS A 151 -19.41 5.92 -0.75
N ALA A 152 -18.65 5.16 0.04
CA ALA A 152 -17.56 4.38 -0.51
C ALA A 152 -18.07 3.24 -1.40
N LYS A 153 -19.12 2.54 -0.98
CA LYS A 153 -19.80 1.50 -1.80
C LYS A 153 -20.34 2.07 -3.12
N GLU A 154 -21.08 3.18 -3.08
CA GLU A 154 -21.62 3.85 -4.27
C GLU A 154 -20.50 4.23 -5.27
N ARG A 155 -19.39 4.79 -4.77
CA ARG A 155 -18.23 5.14 -5.60
C ARG A 155 -17.58 3.92 -6.21
N THR A 156 -17.33 2.91 -5.40
CA THR A 156 -16.63 1.70 -5.85
C THR A 156 -17.51 0.91 -6.83
N MET A 157 -18.83 0.88 -6.60
CA MET A 157 -19.78 0.31 -7.55
C MET A 157 -19.75 1.06 -8.88
N ALA A 158 -19.72 2.40 -8.86
CA ALA A 158 -19.60 3.21 -10.09
C ALA A 158 -18.28 2.91 -10.83
N ASP A 159 -17.14 2.84 -10.12
CA ASP A 159 -15.86 2.47 -10.72
C ASP A 159 -15.91 1.05 -11.30
N TYR A 160 -16.53 0.09 -10.60
CA TYR A 160 -16.70 -1.30 -11.04
C TYR A 160 -17.56 -1.41 -12.32
N LEU A 161 -18.72 -0.75 -12.36
CA LEU A 161 -19.63 -0.80 -13.51
C LEU A 161 -19.04 -0.13 -14.76
N ASN A 162 -18.12 0.78 -14.59
CA ASN A 162 -17.54 1.61 -15.65
C ASN A 162 -16.16 1.13 -16.15
N CYS A 163 -15.66 -0.04 -15.68
CA CYS A 163 -14.40 -0.62 -16.13
C CYS A 163 -14.58 -2.03 -16.72
N ASP A 164 -13.60 -2.49 -17.48
CA ASP A 164 -13.55 -3.85 -18.00
C ASP A 164 -12.93 -4.83 -16.99
N ALA A 165 -12.10 -4.32 -16.07
CA ALA A 165 -11.54 -5.07 -14.94
C ALA A 165 -11.30 -4.17 -13.74
N TYR A 166 -11.55 -4.70 -12.54
CA TYR A 166 -11.24 -4.08 -11.26
C TYR A 166 -10.20 -4.94 -10.53
N THR A 167 -9.04 -4.38 -10.13
CA THR A 167 -8.04 -5.16 -9.41
C THR A 167 -7.96 -4.79 -7.95
N VAL A 168 -7.72 -5.78 -7.12
CA VAL A 168 -7.46 -5.69 -5.68
C VAL A 168 -6.20 -6.47 -5.32
N LEU A 169 -5.68 -6.33 -4.09
CA LEU A 169 -4.33 -6.77 -3.76
C LEU A 169 -4.20 -8.23 -3.26
N CYS A 170 -5.32 -8.93 -3.03
CA CYS A 170 -5.32 -10.36 -2.72
C CYS A 170 -6.72 -10.97 -2.93
N ASP A 171 -6.80 -12.29 -2.91
CA ASP A 171 -8.07 -12.99 -3.14
C ASP A 171 -9.08 -12.73 -2.03
N SER A 172 -8.64 -12.62 -0.78
CA SER A 172 -9.52 -12.21 0.33
C SER A 172 -10.17 -10.86 0.07
N TYR A 173 -9.43 -9.88 -0.44
CA TYR A 173 -10.00 -8.58 -0.84
C TYR A 173 -10.97 -8.69 -2.02
N ARG A 174 -10.75 -9.62 -2.95
CA ARG A 174 -11.67 -9.89 -4.05
C ARG A 174 -13.03 -10.38 -3.52
N LEU A 175 -13.01 -11.30 -2.57
CA LEU A 175 -14.22 -11.82 -1.94
C LEU A 175 -14.93 -10.76 -1.10
N GLU A 176 -14.20 -10.06 -0.23
CA GLU A 176 -14.74 -8.96 0.60
C GLU A 176 -15.38 -7.86 -0.22
N LEU A 177 -14.75 -7.49 -1.35
CA LEU A 177 -15.28 -6.45 -2.23
C LEU A 177 -16.55 -6.92 -2.94
N ALA A 178 -16.54 -8.14 -3.48
CA ALA A 178 -17.68 -8.72 -4.16
C ALA A 178 -18.90 -8.81 -3.21
N GLU A 179 -18.70 -9.34 -2.00
CA GLU A 179 -19.72 -9.39 -0.95
C GLU A 179 -20.24 -8.00 -0.58
N SER A 180 -19.34 -7.06 -0.33
CA SER A 180 -19.68 -5.67 0.05
C SER A 180 -20.54 -4.95 -0.99
N LEU A 181 -20.34 -5.29 -2.27
CA LEU A 181 -21.07 -4.72 -3.41
C LEU A 181 -22.29 -5.58 -3.82
N GLY A 182 -22.53 -6.73 -3.21
CA GLY A 182 -23.61 -7.66 -3.59
C GLY A 182 -23.37 -8.31 -4.95
N ILE A 183 -22.11 -8.55 -5.33
CA ILE A 183 -21.70 -9.13 -6.61
C ILE A 183 -21.32 -10.61 -6.37
N HIS A 184 -21.77 -11.51 -7.24
CA HIS A 184 -21.35 -12.90 -7.14
C HIS A 184 -19.88 -13.04 -7.59
N PRO A 185 -18.98 -13.60 -6.74
CA PRO A 185 -17.54 -13.65 -7.05
C PRO A 185 -17.20 -14.39 -8.35
N GLY A 186 -17.95 -15.46 -8.70
CA GLY A 186 -17.69 -16.27 -9.89
C GLY A 186 -18.03 -15.59 -11.22
N THR A 187 -18.85 -14.54 -11.20
CA THR A 187 -19.23 -13.77 -12.40
C THR A 187 -18.66 -12.36 -12.41
N SER A 188 -17.86 -12.01 -11.40
CA SER A 188 -17.26 -10.70 -11.26
C SER A 188 -16.05 -10.52 -12.20
N HIS A 189 -15.79 -9.28 -12.61
CA HIS A 189 -14.54 -8.90 -13.25
C HIS A 189 -13.56 -8.25 -12.26
N ILE A 190 -13.57 -8.75 -11.01
CA ILE A 190 -12.62 -8.38 -9.96
C ILE A 190 -11.49 -9.40 -9.97
N TYR A 191 -10.25 -8.93 -10.05
CA TYR A 191 -9.04 -9.76 -10.11
C TYR A 191 -8.13 -9.45 -8.93
N ALA A 192 -7.51 -10.47 -8.35
CA ALA A 192 -6.48 -10.30 -7.33
C ALA A 192 -5.11 -10.20 -8.01
N ILE A 193 -4.44 -9.05 -7.85
CA ILE A 193 -3.07 -8.82 -8.32
C ILE A 193 -2.34 -8.05 -7.21
N GLU A 194 -1.40 -8.72 -6.58
CA GLU A 194 -0.65 -8.23 -5.44
C GLU A 194 0.37 -7.16 -5.86
N ASN A 195 0.91 -6.42 -4.90
CA ASN A 195 2.00 -5.51 -5.16
C ASN A 195 3.32 -6.28 -5.27
N PRO A 196 4.17 -5.98 -6.26
CA PRO A 196 5.47 -6.61 -6.39
C PRO A 196 6.42 -6.19 -5.26
N GLU A 197 7.27 -7.13 -4.84
CA GLU A 197 8.38 -6.86 -3.94
C GLU A 197 9.68 -7.41 -4.54
N ARG A 198 10.71 -6.59 -4.56
CA ARG A 198 12.00 -6.98 -5.13
C ARG A 198 12.68 -8.01 -4.24
N ALA A 199 13.23 -9.04 -4.86
CA ALA A 199 14.09 -9.97 -4.18
C ALA A 199 15.36 -9.26 -3.66
N VAL A 200 15.83 -9.69 -2.50
CA VAL A 200 17.09 -9.25 -1.87
C VAL A 200 18.13 -10.32 -2.12
N ALA A 201 19.26 -9.96 -2.72
CA ALA A 201 20.31 -10.91 -3.05
C ALA A 201 21.06 -11.43 -1.80
N ASP A 202 21.40 -10.51 -0.89
CA ASP A 202 22.20 -10.81 0.30
C ASP A 202 21.33 -10.71 1.56
N ILE A 203 20.67 -11.82 1.91
CA ILE A 203 19.81 -11.89 3.09
C ILE A 203 20.67 -12.28 4.28
N CYS A 204 20.73 -11.41 5.28
CA CYS A 204 21.41 -11.67 6.54
C CYS A 204 20.39 -12.13 7.60
N PHE A 205 20.61 -13.28 8.19
CA PHE A 205 19.81 -13.79 9.32
C PHE A 205 20.46 -13.52 10.69
N ASP A 206 21.71 -13.06 10.69
CA ASP A 206 22.37 -12.53 11.90
C ASP A 206 21.81 -11.11 12.17
N LYS A 207 20.91 -11.01 13.12
CA LYS A 207 20.13 -9.80 13.41
C LYS A 207 20.48 -9.22 14.79
N GLU A 208 20.40 -7.90 14.90
CA GLU A 208 20.45 -7.23 16.20
C GLU A 208 19.10 -7.37 16.92
N ASN A 209 19.11 -7.39 18.25
CA ASN A 209 17.90 -7.30 19.09
C ASN A 209 17.20 -5.95 18.92
N MET A 210 16.59 -5.77 17.76
CA MET A 210 16.00 -4.51 17.32
C MET A 210 14.58 -4.72 16.80
N ILE A 211 13.66 -4.00 17.41
CA ILE A 211 12.30 -3.81 16.90
C ILE A 211 12.31 -2.54 16.03
N LEU A 212 11.98 -2.68 14.77
CA LEU A 212 11.95 -1.60 13.79
C LEU A 212 10.52 -1.23 13.43
N PHE A 213 10.22 0.05 13.46
CA PHE A 213 9.11 0.64 12.71
C PHE A 213 9.66 1.44 11.54
N CYS A 214 9.14 1.23 10.35
CA CYS A 214 9.46 2.04 9.18
C CYS A 214 8.21 2.58 8.52
N GLY A 215 8.12 3.91 8.35
CA GLY A 215 6.98 4.51 7.68
C GLY A 215 6.72 5.96 8.05
N ARG A 216 5.65 6.49 7.47
CA ARG A 216 5.24 7.87 7.74
C ARG A 216 4.63 8.01 9.14
N PHE A 217 5.07 8.99 9.90
CA PHE A 217 4.55 9.26 11.25
C PHE A 217 3.17 9.93 11.17
N GLU A 218 2.15 9.10 10.92
CA GLU A 218 0.74 9.47 10.89
C GLU A 218 -0.05 8.83 12.02
N ASN A 219 -0.80 9.64 12.76
CA ASN A 219 -1.49 9.15 13.96
C ASN A 219 -2.80 8.39 13.66
N TRP A 220 -3.46 8.68 12.53
CA TRP A 220 -4.76 8.04 12.25
C TRP A 220 -4.63 6.65 11.59
N SER A 221 -3.62 6.42 10.75
CA SER A 221 -3.42 5.16 10.03
C SER A 221 -2.34 4.29 10.65
N LYS A 222 -1.16 4.83 10.90
CA LYS A 222 0.00 4.06 11.37
C LYS A 222 0.02 3.80 12.86
N ARG A 223 -0.65 4.65 13.67
CA ARG A 223 -0.85 4.48 15.10
C ARG A 223 0.42 4.08 15.87
N ILE A 224 1.53 4.78 15.62
CA ILE A 224 2.81 4.57 16.30
C ILE A 224 2.69 4.80 17.81
N ASP A 225 1.70 5.61 18.23
CA ASP A 225 1.33 5.78 19.64
C ASP A 225 1.05 4.44 20.36
N ARG A 226 0.45 3.46 19.66
CA ARG A 226 0.25 2.12 20.20
C ARG A 226 1.59 1.39 20.39
N LEU A 227 2.50 1.49 19.43
CA LEU A 227 3.82 0.84 19.52
C LEU A 227 4.62 1.40 20.70
N LEU A 228 4.52 2.72 20.98
CA LEU A 228 5.17 3.31 22.15
C LEU A 228 4.59 2.76 23.46
N ARG A 229 3.26 2.59 23.57
CA ARG A 229 2.65 1.96 24.75
C ARG A 229 3.01 0.49 24.90
N ILE A 230 3.08 -0.24 23.80
CA ILE A 230 3.51 -1.64 23.79
C ILE A 230 4.97 -1.73 24.24
N TRP A 231 5.87 -0.87 23.73
CA TRP A 231 7.26 -0.84 24.18
C TRP A 231 7.39 -0.51 25.66
N ALA A 232 6.59 0.39 26.18
CA ALA A 232 6.53 0.70 27.62
C ALA A 232 6.24 -0.55 28.48
N LYS A 233 5.43 -1.49 27.98
CA LYS A 233 5.08 -2.72 28.70
C LYS A 233 6.22 -3.73 28.73
N VAL A 234 7.03 -3.82 27.65
CA VAL A 234 8.02 -4.90 27.49
C VAL A 234 9.47 -4.45 27.66
N GLN A 235 9.78 -3.16 27.69
CA GLN A 235 11.16 -2.67 27.67
C GLN A 235 12.03 -3.17 28.83
N TYR A 236 11.46 -3.44 30.01
CA TYR A 236 12.21 -3.94 31.18
C TYR A 236 12.41 -5.46 31.13
N GLU A 237 11.54 -6.19 30.42
CA GLU A 237 11.70 -7.63 30.15
C GLU A 237 12.62 -7.89 28.98
N LEU A 238 12.89 -6.87 28.16
CA LEU A 238 13.77 -6.92 26.98
C LEU A 238 14.97 -5.97 27.13
N PRO A 239 15.85 -6.13 28.15
CA PRO A 239 16.92 -5.18 28.45
C PRO A 239 17.94 -5.01 27.33
N ASP A 240 18.16 -6.03 26.50
CA ASP A 240 19.12 -6.02 25.39
C ASP A 240 18.49 -5.61 24.05
N TRP A 241 17.19 -5.31 24.04
CA TRP A 241 16.47 -4.89 22.84
C TRP A 241 16.35 -3.37 22.77
N LYS A 242 16.22 -2.87 21.54
CA LYS A 242 15.95 -1.44 21.24
C LYS A 242 14.78 -1.28 20.29
N LEU A 243 14.08 -0.16 20.41
CA LEU A 243 13.04 0.28 19.48
C LEU A 243 13.59 1.38 18.56
N VAL A 244 13.52 1.16 17.26
CA VAL A 244 14.02 2.10 16.25
C VAL A 244 12.88 2.54 15.34
N LEU A 245 12.65 3.85 15.25
CA LEU A 245 11.59 4.46 14.45
C LEU A 245 12.21 5.20 13.26
N VAL A 246 12.01 4.67 12.06
CA VAL A 246 12.49 5.25 10.80
C VAL A 246 11.35 5.90 10.05
N GLY A 247 11.51 7.18 9.73
CA GLY A 247 10.52 7.99 9.02
C GLY A 247 10.33 9.36 9.61
N ASN A 248 9.38 10.08 9.09
CA ASN A 248 8.95 11.37 9.59
C ASN A 248 7.46 11.60 9.34
N GLY A 249 6.91 12.65 9.91
CA GLY A 249 5.53 13.02 9.63
C GLY A 249 4.91 13.93 10.68
N PRO A 250 3.65 14.31 10.47
CA PRO A 250 3.00 15.31 11.32
C PRO A 250 2.80 14.89 12.79
N ALA A 251 2.92 13.60 13.10
CA ALA A 251 2.80 13.09 14.46
C ALA A 251 4.13 13.08 15.25
N GLU A 252 5.26 13.38 14.61
CA GLU A 252 6.60 13.22 15.21
C GLU A 252 6.75 13.93 16.55
N LYS A 253 6.35 15.22 16.61
CA LYS A 253 6.45 16.00 17.87
C LYS A 253 5.66 15.37 19.01
N MET A 254 4.46 14.89 18.74
CA MET A 254 3.59 14.21 19.71
C MET A 254 4.20 12.88 20.16
N LEU A 255 4.76 12.10 19.22
CA LEU A 255 5.37 10.81 19.54
C LEU A 255 6.63 10.96 20.39
N ARG A 256 7.49 11.96 20.12
CA ARG A 256 8.67 12.25 20.95
C ARG A 256 8.28 12.66 22.38
N GLN A 257 7.25 13.51 22.53
CA GLN A 257 6.72 13.89 23.84
C GLN A 257 6.18 12.67 24.58
N MET A 258 5.39 11.83 23.90
CA MET A 258 4.84 10.61 24.48
C MET A 258 5.93 9.64 24.95
N ALA A 259 7.03 9.51 24.18
CA ALA A 259 8.16 8.68 24.60
C ALA A 259 8.81 9.18 25.89
N GLN A 260 8.92 10.51 26.08
CA GLN A 260 9.41 11.13 27.32
C GLN A 260 8.42 10.90 28.49
N ASP A 261 7.12 11.14 28.27
CA ASP A 261 6.08 10.98 29.29
C ASP A 261 6.00 9.52 29.80
N LEU A 262 6.17 8.56 28.89
CA LEU A 262 6.20 7.13 29.21
C LEU A 262 7.58 6.65 29.73
N LYS A 263 8.58 7.54 29.83
CA LYS A 263 9.96 7.22 30.24
C LYS A 263 10.55 6.03 29.46
N LEU A 264 10.36 6.05 28.13
CA LEU A 264 10.86 4.99 27.28
C LEU A 264 12.39 5.06 27.17
N GLU A 265 13.03 3.92 27.40
CA GLU A 265 14.45 3.71 27.25
C GLU A 265 14.75 2.99 25.93
N ARG A 266 16.00 3.07 25.45
CA ARG A 266 16.50 2.36 24.25
C ARG A 266 15.61 2.57 23.01
N ILE A 267 15.01 3.75 22.87
CA ILE A 267 14.24 4.18 21.71
C ILE A 267 15.01 5.23 20.91
N SER A 268 15.00 5.11 19.57
CA SER A 268 15.56 6.11 18.68
C SER A 268 14.59 6.53 17.58
N PHE A 269 14.70 7.79 17.16
CA PHE A 269 13.95 8.39 16.06
C PHE A 269 14.94 8.82 14.99
N GLU A 270 15.08 8.04 13.94
CA GLU A 270 16.12 8.17 12.90
C GLU A 270 15.77 9.20 11.80
N GLY A 271 14.55 9.76 11.84
CA GLY A 271 14.07 10.66 10.80
C GLY A 271 13.86 9.96 9.45
N HIS A 272 13.71 10.76 8.41
CA HIS A 272 13.56 10.24 7.05
C HIS A 272 14.90 9.69 6.53
N GLN A 273 14.89 8.45 6.06
CA GLN A 273 16.06 7.78 5.50
C GLN A 273 15.81 7.42 4.04
N THR A 274 16.81 7.62 3.19
CA THR A 274 16.77 7.23 1.77
C THR A 274 17.13 5.75 1.59
N ASP A 275 18.06 5.25 2.40
CA ASP A 275 18.42 3.82 2.49
C ASP A 275 17.81 3.21 3.74
N VAL A 276 16.64 2.59 3.58
CA VAL A 276 15.94 1.87 4.65
C VAL A 276 16.44 0.43 4.76
N ALA A 277 17.00 -0.12 3.69
CA ALA A 277 17.49 -1.50 3.66
C ALA A 277 18.52 -1.79 4.74
N LYS A 278 19.38 -0.81 5.08
CA LYS A 278 20.36 -0.94 6.18
C LYS A 278 19.73 -1.24 7.54
N TYR A 279 18.49 -0.75 7.79
CA TYR A 279 17.74 -1.04 9.01
C TYR A 279 17.10 -2.42 8.96
N TYR A 280 16.51 -2.80 7.82
CA TYR A 280 15.96 -4.15 7.65
C TYR A 280 17.03 -5.23 7.75
N ARG A 281 18.26 -5.00 7.26
CA ARG A 281 19.36 -5.97 7.41
C ARG A 281 19.69 -6.25 8.88
N LYS A 282 19.53 -5.27 9.76
CA LYS A 282 19.86 -5.35 11.18
C LYS A 282 18.71 -5.80 12.07
N ALA A 283 17.48 -5.43 11.73
CA ALA A 283 16.32 -5.64 12.59
C ALA A 283 15.93 -7.12 12.70
N SER A 284 15.77 -7.61 13.91
CA SER A 284 15.12 -8.89 14.18
C SER A 284 13.64 -8.83 13.86
N VAL A 285 12.96 -7.80 14.34
CA VAL A 285 11.51 -7.65 14.24
C VAL A 285 11.14 -6.37 13.52
N VAL A 286 10.15 -6.43 12.63
CA VAL A 286 9.46 -5.25 12.12
C VAL A 286 8.04 -5.21 12.69
N ALA A 287 7.72 -4.13 13.41
CA ALA A 287 6.46 -3.94 14.12
C ALA A 287 5.52 -3.01 13.36
N LEU A 288 4.25 -3.44 13.16
CA LEU A 288 3.22 -2.65 12.51
C LEU A 288 1.95 -2.60 13.37
N THR A 289 1.68 -1.43 13.96
CA THR A 289 0.52 -1.20 14.86
C THR A 289 -0.61 -0.41 14.20
N SER A 290 -0.69 -0.47 12.86
CA SER A 290 -1.59 0.34 12.05
C SER A 290 -3.07 0.09 12.35
N GLN A 291 -3.87 1.14 12.17
CA GLN A 291 -5.34 1.07 12.19
C GLN A 291 -5.88 0.44 10.92
N THR A 292 -5.22 0.68 9.80
CA THR A 292 -5.62 0.16 8.49
C THR A 292 -4.44 0.20 7.52
N GLU A 293 -4.38 -0.81 6.66
CA GLU A 293 -3.40 -0.95 5.58
C GLU A 293 -4.05 -1.55 4.33
N GLY A 294 -3.56 -1.18 3.16
CA GLY A 294 -3.92 -1.91 1.95
C GLY A 294 -3.03 -3.15 1.79
N TRP A 295 -1.78 -2.91 1.51
CA TRP A 295 -0.69 -3.87 1.40
C TRP A 295 0.57 -3.20 1.94
N PRO A 296 0.91 -3.43 3.21
CA PRO A 296 2.02 -2.72 3.84
C PRO A 296 3.36 -3.17 3.28
N LEU A 297 3.91 -2.40 2.34
CA LEU A 297 5.21 -2.67 1.71
C LEU A 297 6.32 -2.83 2.76
N THR A 298 6.22 -2.14 3.90
CA THR A 298 7.19 -2.28 4.99
C THR A 298 7.24 -3.69 5.58
N LEU A 299 6.14 -4.44 5.62
CA LEU A 299 6.14 -5.85 6.04
C LEU A 299 6.75 -6.74 4.95
N SER A 300 6.40 -6.52 3.69
CA SER A 300 6.97 -7.30 2.59
C SER A 300 8.46 -7.02 2.41
N GLU A 301 8.91 -5.78 2.52
CA GLU A 301 10.32 -5.41 2.54
C GLU A 301 11.07 -6.06 3.71
N ALA A 302 10.46 -6.04 4.90
CA ALA A 302 11.02 -6.68 6.09
C ALA A 302 11.24 -8.19 5.88
N GLN A 303 10.22 -8.90 5.39
CA GLN A 303 10.31 -10.32 5.07
C GLN A 303 11.38 -10.60 4.02
N ALA A 304 11.47 -9.79 2.96
CA ALA A 304 12.50 -9.93 1.94
C ALA A 304 13.93 -9.82 2.50
N HIS A 305 14.11 -9.12 3.62
CA HIS A 305 15.40 -8.99 4.32
C HIS A 305 15.55 -9.97 5.50
N GLY A 306 14.65 -10.93 5.67
CA GLY A 306 14.69 -11.90 6.75
C GLY A 306 14.32 -11.35 8.13
N CYS A 307 13.55 -10.26 8.24
CA CYS A 307 12.98 -9.82 9.50
C CYS A 307 11.71 -10.61 9.84
N ILE A 308 11.43 -10.81 11.14
CA ILE A 308 10.14 -11.35 11.60
C ILE A 308 9.13 -10.20 11.65
N GLY A 309 8.06 -10.29 10.87
CA GLY A 309 6.96 -9.33 10.91
C GLY A 309 6.02 -9.60 12.09
N VAL A 310 5.70 -8.57 12.88
CA VAL A 310 4.66 -8.63 13.91
C VAL A 310 3.67 -7.50 13.63
N ALA A 311 2.41 -7.82 13.45
CA ALA A 311 1.42 -6.79 13.10
C ALA A 311 0.02 -7.10 13.64
N PHE A 312 -0.76 -6.06 13.93
CA PHE A 312 -2.20 -6.22 14.09
C PHE A 312 -2.82 -6.72 12.78
N GLY A 313 -3.61 -7.79 12.84
CA GLY A 313 -4.37 -8.32 11.71
C GLY A 313 -5.53 -7.40 11.30
N CYS A 314 -5.24 -6.10 11.12
CA CYS A 314 -6.23 -5.04 10.91
C CYS A 314 -6.93 -5.13 9.55
N THR A 315 -6.33 -5.80 8.57
CA THR A 315 -6.89 -5.99 7.21
C THR A 315 -6.40 -7.31 6.61
N SER A 316 -7.09 -7.79 5.59
CA SER A 316 -6.72 -9.04 4.91
C SER A 316 -5.37 -8.95 4.20
N GLY A 317 -4.97 -7.78 3.70
CA GLY A 317 -3.63 -7.59 3.12
C GLY A 317 -2.50 -7.79 4.12
N VAL A 318 -2.67 -7.38 5.39
CA VAL A 318 -1.70 -7.68 6.47
C VAL A 318 -1.66 -9.17 6.77
N LYS A 319 -2.85 -9.80 6.90
CA LYS A 319 -2.96 -11.23 7.17
C LYS A 319 -2.34 -12.06 6.04
N GLU A 320 -2.59 -11.69 4.79
CA GLU A 320 -2.03 -12.37 3.62
C GLU A 320 -0.50 -12.37 3.64
N ILE A 321 0.13 -11.23 3.95
CA ILE A 321 1.59 -11.12 4.01
C ILE A 321 2.18 -12.01 5.11
N LEU A 322 1.57 -12.06 6.29
CA LEU A 322 2.11 -12.76 7.45
C LEU A 322 1.66 -14.22 7.58
N SER A 323 0.68 -14.66 6.78
CA SER A 323 0.18 -16.05 6.83
C SER A 323 1.17 -17.05 6.24
N PRO A 324 1.22 -18.30 6.75
CA PRO A 324 0.55 -18.76 7.96
C PRO A 324 1.09 -18.09 9.23
N ASP A 325 0.18 -17.81 10.19
CA ASP A 325 0.51 -17.18 11.46
C ASP A 325 1.50 -18.05 12.26
N GLY A 326 2.56 -17.40 12.80
CA GLY A 326 3.65 -18.08 13.49
C GLY A 326 4.68 -18.75 12.56
N GLU A 327 4.41 -18.80 11.23
CA GLU A 327 5.33 -19.40 10.26
C GLU A 327 6.02 -18.36 9.37
N CYS A 328 5.28 -17.36 8.89
CA CYS A 328 5.82 -16.28 8.05
C CYS A 328 5.84 -14.92 8.78
N GLY A 329 5.51 -14.91 10.05
CA GLY A 329 5.37 -13.76 10.92
C GLY A 329 4.25 -13.96 11.92
N PHE A 330 3.89 -12.93 12.69
CA PHE A 330 2.89 -13.04 13.74
C PHE A 330 1.75 -12.06 13.52
N ILE A 331 0.52 -12.57 13.56
CA ILE A 331 -0.72 -11.81 13.38
C ILE A 331 -1.39 -11.63 14.75
N VAL A 332 -1.33 -10.43 15.27
CA VAL A 332 -1.94 -10.11 16.57
C VAL A 332 -3.39 -9.69 16.39
N PRO A 333 -4.32 -10.05 17.30
CA PRO A 333 -5.69 -9.56 17.28
C PRO A 333 -5.75 -8.03 17.13
N PRO A 334 -6.64 -7.49 16.29
CA PRO A 334 -6.67 -6.06 16.01
C PRO A 334 -6.80 -5.21 17.26
N TYR A 335 -5.83 -4.33 17.48
CA TYR A 335 -5.76 -3.29 18.51
C TYR A 335 -5.58 -3.77 19.95
N ASP A 336 -5.34 -5.05 20.16
CA ASP A 336 -5.00 -5.65 21.45
C ASP A 336 -3.49 -5.41 21.73
N GLU A 337 -3.21 -4.34 22.51
CA GLU A 337 -1.85 -3.95 22.85
C GLU A 337 -1.19 -4.92 23.85
N ASP A 338 -1.97 -5.66 24.65
CA ASP A 338 -1.45 -6.67 25.60
C ASP A 338 -1.02 -7.92 24.83
N ALA A 339 -1.88 -8.44 23.97
CA ALA A 339 -1.52 -9.56 23.08
C ALA A 339 -0.33 -9.23 22.16
N TYR A 340 -0.18 -7.95 21.77
CA TYR A 340 1.00 -7.52 20.98
C TYR A 340 2.27 -7.55 21.82
N ALA A 341 2.22 -7.08 23.07
CA ALA A 341 3.34 -7.14 24.01
C ALA A 341 3.77 -8.59 24.27
N GLU A 342 2.82 -9.48 24.57
CA GLU A 342 3.07 -10.92 24.75
C GLU A 342 3.71 -11.55 23.50
N THR A 343 3.24 -11.16 22.30
CA THR A 343 3.80 -11.64 21.04
C THR A 343 5.25 -11.19 20.86
N LEU A 344 5.59 -9.94 21.23
CA LEU A 344 6.98 -9.46 21.17
C LEU A 344 7.88 -10.24 22.14
N LEU A 345 7.42 -10.52 23.38
CA LEU A 345 8.16 -11.34 24.34
C LEU A 345 8.35 -12.77 23.82
N LYS A 346 7.31 -13.37 23.24
CA LYS A 346 7.40 -14.68 22.59
C LYS A 346 8.44 -14.70 21.46
N VAL A 347 8.45 -13.69 20.60
CA VAL A 347 9.41 -13.61 19.48
C VAL A 347 10.83 -13.41 20.00
N ALA A 348 11.01 -12.61 21.06
CA ALA A 348 12.32 -12.40 21.67
C ALA A 348 12.87 -13.63 22.40
N ALA A 349 12.00 -14.58 22.76
CA ALA A 349 12.35 -15.84 23.43
C ALA A 349 12.52 -17.02 22.46
N LEU A 350 12.40 -16.82 21.14
CA LEU A 350 12.64 -17.87 20.14
C LEU A 350 14.12 -18.28 20.17
N ASP A 351 14.37 -19.57 20.01
CA ASP A 351 15.73 -20.05 19.78
C ASP A 351 16.17 -19.79 18.32
N GLU A 352 17.45 -19.95 18.06
CA GLU A 352 18.06 -19.67 16.75
C GLU A 352 17.45 -20.51 15.62
N GLU A 353 17.08 -21.75 15.89
CA GLU A 353 16.48 -22.66 14.90
C GLU A 353 15.06 -22.21 14.55
N GLN A 354 14.25 -21.88 15.54
CA GLN A 354 12.89 -21.35 15.37
C GLN A 354 12.89 -20.02 14.60
N GLU A 355 13.76 -19.08 14.99
CA GLU A 355 13.91 -17.82 14.27
C GLU A 355 14.28 -18.05 12.81
N ARG A 356 15.30 -18.90 12.57
CA ARG A 356 15.78 -19.21 11.22
C ARG A 356 14.68 -19.82 10.37
N MET A 357 13.90 -20.74 10.92
CA MET A 357 12.77 -21.35 10.21
C MET A 357 11.71 -20.31 9.78
N ILE A 358 11.31 -19.44 10.71
CA ILE A 358 10.31 -18.39 10.42
C ILE A 358 10.84 -17.40 9.36
N ARG A 359 12.09 -16.96 9.51
CA ARG A 359 12.76 -16.05 8.56
C ARG A 359 12.85 -16.65 7.17
N THR A 360 13.24 -17.92 7.06
CA THR A 360 13.35 -18.65 5.78
C THR A 360 11.98 -18.74 5.10
N LYS A 361 10.95 -19.20 5.82
CA LYS A 361 9.59 -19.30 5.27
C LYS A 361 9.03 -17.94 4.82
N ALA A 362 9.31 -16.87 5.59
CA ALA A 362 8.90 -15.52 5.23
C ALA A 362 9.59 -15.02 3.94
N VAL A 363 10.89 -15.31 3.79
CA VAL A 363 11.64 -15.00 2.56
C VAL A 363 11.12 -15.80 1.38
N ASP A 364 10.93 -17.11 1.52
CA ASP A 364 10.43 -17.99 0.45
C ASP A 364 9.05 -17.55 -0.03
N LYS A 365 8.18 -17.14 0.89
CA LYS A 365 6.89 -16.59 0.55
C LYS A 365 7.00 -15.35 -0.35
N ARG A 366 8.06 -14.52 -0.20
CA ARG A 366 8.28 -13.32 -1.04
C ARG A 366 8.53 -13.65 -2.50
N LEU A 367 9.01 -14.84 -2.83
CA LEU A 367 9.22 -15.25 -4.21
C LEU A 367 7.92 -15.28 -5.03
N GLN A 368 6.76 -15.40 -4.38
CA GLN A 368 5.44 -15.34 -5.01
C GLN A 368 5.06 -13.91 -5.46
N TYR A 369 5.76 -12.89 -4.95
CA TYR A 369 5.46 -11.48 -5.16
C TYR A 369 6.58 -10.71 -5.87
N VAL A 370 7.58 -11.43 -6.43
CA VAL A 370 8.62 -10.77 -7.22
C VAL A 370 8.02 -10.09 -8.46
N PRO A 371 8.64 -9.02 -8.96
CA PRO A 371 8.10 -8.24 -10.07
C PRO A 371 7.76 -9.07 -11.30
N GLU A 372 8.53 -10.12 -11.56
CA GLU A 372 8.35 -11.05 -12.68
C GLU A 372 7.00 -11.78 -12.58
N VAL A 373 6.70 -12.33 -11.41
CA VAL A 373 5.45 -13.07 -11.16
C VAL A 373 4.24 -12.12 -11.21
N ILE A 374 4.34 -10.97 -10.58
CA ILE A 374 3.23 -10.01 -10.54
C ILE A 374 2.98 -9.38 -11.91
N ALA A 375 4.02 -9.05 -12.67
CA ALA A 375 3.85 -8.49 -14.00
C ALA A 375 3.26 -9.51 -14.99
N GLU A 376 3.51 -10.83 -14.80
CA GLU A 376 2.82 -11.87 -15.58
C GLU A 376 1.31 -11.91 -15.29
N LYS A 377 0.87 -11.69 -14.04
CA LYS A 377 -0.56 -11.55 -13.73
C LYS A 377 -1.17 -10.35 -14.46
N TRP A 378 -0.46 -9.21 -14.51
CA TRP A 378 -0.88 -8.04 -15.28
C TRP A 378 -0.91 -8.32 -16.77
N ARG A 379 0.12 -8.99 -17.32
CA ARG A 379 0.17 -9.39 -18.73
C ARG A 379 -1.03 -10.25 -19.10
N PHE A 380 -1.29 -11.31 -18.32
CA PHE A 380 -2.44 -12.18 -18.53
C PHE A 380 -3.77 -11.41 -18.50
N LEU A 381 -3.95 -10.48 -17.55
CA LEU A 381 -5.13 -9.64 -17.50
C LEU A 381 -5.29 -8.80 -18.77
N PHE A 382 -4.24 -8.09 -19.20
CA PHE A 382 -4.30 -7.24 -20.39
C PHE A 382 -4.61 -8.03 -21.66
N GLU A 383 -3.97 -9.19 -21.85
CA GLU A 383 -4.23 -10.07 -22.99
C GLU A 383 -5.67 -10.62 -22.99
N THR A 384 -6.19 -10.98 -21.81
CA THR A 384 -7.56 -11.47 -21.65
C THR A 384 -8.59 -10.40 -22.02
N LEU A 385 -8.34 -9.14 -21.65
CA LEU A 385 -9.23 -8.03 -21.97
C LEU A 385 -9.29 -7.72 -23.46
N LEU A 386 -8.20 -7.93 -24.19
CA LEU A 386 -8.15 -7.65 -25.63
C LEU A 386 -8.70 -8.81 -26.49
N LYS A 387 -8.86 -10.01 -25.93
CA LYS A 387 -9.50 -11.14 -26.62
C LYS A 387 -11.04 -11.10 -26.54
N LYS A 388 -11.58 -10.30 -25.60
CA LYS A 388 -13.01 -10.01 -25.44
C LYS A 388 -13.41 -8.77 -26.23
#